data_282103932bc71594ed1b2f1294bdf75b
#
_entry.id   282103932bc71594ed1b2f1294bdf75b
#
_cell.length_a   1.000
_cell.length_b   1.000
_cell.length_c   1.000
_cell.angle_alpha   90.00
_cell.angle_beta   90.00
_cell.angle_gamma   90.00
#
_symmetry.space_group_name_H-M   'P 1'
#
loop_
_entity.id
_entity.type
_entity.pdbx_description
1 polymer ?
#
loop_
_entity_poly.entity_id
_entity_poly.type
_entity_poly.pdbx_seq_one_letter_code
_entity_poly.pdbx_strand_id
1 'polypeptide(L)'
;MKQYFGYKNAYNGRLFLLCWIAYFSTYICRLNFSAVMPELLGSGSFTQSQTAAVSSAFFICYGIGQLFSGILGDRFSPRILIFIGVTASPVSNILIYAFSFSYAALITLWAINGITQSLTWTPLLKIAGDYLSDGEKTKFGVDISTTVPLGTLASYGVSLVTLLVLDWEYVFLVCGIIVLAAGIYWIIGTAGLDKKMKNTDTSSVAEHSAVKAISGKKLIKIIFSSATFALLLPVAFMGTLKDSVTQWIPTFLESEYDLGTSLSLALTMILPIINVTGAYFAKMINKKLKNELTTSAVLFGIASAFLVVLMIFGNKNALLSLICMAGITNCMFAINVMLITMVPFHFSRFGRTGTVGGLLNAVAYIGCGLLNMGAGEILENNSSWNILFIMWLAVAVSAALITICSASRWKKFINSEPRES
;
A
#
# COMPACT_ATOMS: atom_id res chain seq x y z
N MET A 1 22.26 13.77 25.68
CA MET A 1 22.30 13.52 24.21
C MET A 1 21.03 14.07 23.61
N LYS A 2 21.10 14.98 22.62
CA LYS A 2 19.92 15.49 21.94
C LYS A 2 19.24 14.33 21.18
N GLN A 3 18.02 13.97 21.58
CA GLN A 3 17.19 12.99 20.85
C GLN A 3 16.75 13.62 19.54
N TYR A 4 17.17 13.06 18.41
CA TYR A 4 16.69 13.46 17.08
C TYR A 4 15.47 12.61 16.75
N PHE A 5 14.30 13.23 16.59
CA PHE A 5 13.01 12.55 16.34
C PHE A 5 12.66 11.44 17.33
N GLY A 6 13.17 11.50 18.58
CA GLY A 6 12.95 10.46 19.59
C GLY A 6 13.75 9.17 19.38
N TYR A 7 14.76 9.15 18.50
CA TYR A 7 15.73 8.06 18.35
C TYR A 7 16.93 8.25 19.26
N LYS A 8 17.62 7.16 19.61
CA LYS A 8 18.71 7.15 20.62
C LYS A 8 19.87 8.07 20.25
N ASN A 9 20.13 8.28 18.98
CA ASN A 9 21.20 9.13 18.51
C ASN A 9 20.84 9.86 17.21
N ALA A 10 21.61 10.89 16.87
CA ALA A 10 21.40 11.69 15.67
C ALA A 10 21.55 10.88 14.37
N TYR A 11 22.34 9.81 14.37
CA TYR A 11 22.52 8.92 13.22
C TYR A 11 21.21 8.16 12.91
N ASN A 12 20.60 7.51 13.90
CA ASN A 12 19.37 6.75 13.75
C ASN A 12 18.19 7.68 13.37
N GLY A 13 18.12 8.89 13.95
CA GLY A 13 17.11 9.87 13.55
C GLY A 13 17.26 10.36 12.12
N ARG A 14 18.51 10.53 11.65
CA ARG A 14 18.81 10.92 10.26
C ARG A 14 18.51 9.79 9.28
N LEU A 15 18.85 8.57 9.65
CA LEU A 15 18.52 7.37 8.86
C LEU A 15 17.01 7.22 8.73
N PHE A 16 16.26 7.38 9.82
CA PHE A 16 14.79 7.36 9.78
C PHE A 16 14.25 8.43 8.85
N LEU A 17 14.72 9.67 8.95
CA LEU A 17 14.23 10.77 8.10
C LEU A 17 14.47 10.50 6.60
N LEU A 18 15.65 9.97 6.26
CA LEU A 18 15.96 9.57 4.87
C LEU A 18 15.02 8.47 4.39
N CYS A 19 14.80 7.42 5.19
CA CYS A 19 13.84 6.35 4.88
C CYS A 19 12.41 6.89 4.75
N TRP A 20 12.02 7.80 5.64
CA TRP A 20 10.70 8.40 5.66
C TRP A 20 10.44 9.22 4.40
N ILE A 21 11.38 10.12 4.01
CA ILE A 21 11.27 10.94 2.80
C ILE A 21 11.26 10.06 1.55
N ALA A 22 12.13 9.05 1.48
CA ALA A 22 12.17 8.14 0.34
C ALA A 22 10.84 7.39 0.14
N TYR A 23 10.24 6.87 1.22
CA TYR A 23 8.98 6.14 1.11
C TYR A 23 7.77 7.06 0.94
N PHE A 24 7.73 8.19 1.63
CA PHE A 24 6.73 9.24 1.44
C PHE A 24 6.67 9.70 -0.02
N SER A 25 7.82 9.96 -0.63
CA SER A 25 7.89 10.45 -2.02
C SER A 25 7.33 9.46 -3.03
N THR A 26 7.43 8.13 -2.79
CA THR A 26 6.86 7.14 -3.72
C THR A 26 5.36 7.29 -3.89
N TYR A 27 4.63 7.74 -2.85
CA TYR A 27 3.18 7.94 -2.94
C TYR A 27 2.79 9.10 -3.85
N ILE A 28 3.66 10.11 -4.01
CA ILE A 28 3.44 11.23 -4.92
C ILE A 28 3.34 10.74 -6.38
N CYS A 29 4.24 9.83 -6.80
CA CYS A 29 4.23 9.23 -8.14
C CYS A 29 3.41 7.92 -8.21
N ARG A 30 2.53 7.65 -7.25
CA ARG A 30 1.63 6.49 -7.24
C ARG A 30 0.17 6.89 -7.38
N LEU A 31 -0.26 7.92 -6.66
CA LEU A 31 -1.66 8.33 -6.61
C LEU A 31 -1.98 9.51 -7.54
N ASN A 32 -0.98 10.11 -8.16
CA ASN A 32 -1.18 11.14 -9.17
C ASN A 32 -1.98 10.63 -10.38
N PHE A 33 -1.90 9.35 -10.75
CA PHE A 33 -2.75 8.76 -11.78
C PHE A 33 -4.24 8.78 -11.39
N SER A 34 -4.56 8.43 -10.13
CA SER A 34 -5.92 8.53 -9.60
C SER A 34 -6.45 9.97 -9.64
N ALA A 35 -5.59 10.93 -9.37
CA ALA A 35 -5.95 12.34 -9.39
C ALA A 35 -6.32 12.87 -10.79
N VAL A 36 -5.70 12.33 -11.84
CA VAL A 36 -5.95 12.74 -13.23
C VAL A 36 -7.00 11.90 -13.95
N MET A 37 -7.44 10.77 -13.35
CA MET A 37 -8.42 9.88 -13.99
C MET A 37 -9.71 10.60 -14.46
N PRO A 38 -10.32 11.51 -13.68
CA PRO A 38 -11.51 12.24 -14.13
C PRO A 38 -11.25 13.04 -15.41
N GLU A 39 -10.12 13.74 -15.50
CA GLU A 39 -9.74 14.50 -16.70
C GLU A 39 -9.48 13.60 -17.92
N LEU A 40 -8.80 12.45 -17.70
CA LEU A 40 -8.56 11.46 -18.76
C LEU A 40 -9.88 10.93 -19.35
N LEU A 41 -10.86 10.67 -18.49
CA LEU A 41 -12.18 10.19 -18.90
C LEU A 41 -13.02 11.30 -19.52
N GLY A 42 -13.02 12.50 -18.90
CA GLY A 42 -13.75 13.67 -19.37
C GLY A 42 -13.28 14.17 -20.74
N SER A 43 -12.00 14.03 -21.06
CA SER A 43 -11.46 14.35 -22.38
C SER A 43 -11.89 13.38 -23.49
N GLY A 44 -12.45 12.21 -23.14
CA GLY A 44 -12.78 11.14 -24.07
C GLY A 44 -11.55 10.45 -24.69
N SER A 45 -10.33 10.77 -24.23
CA SER A 45 -9.09 10.19 -24.76
C SER A 45 -8.92 8.72 -24.38
N PHE A 46 -9.47 8.31 -23.23
CA PHE A 46 -9.37 6.95 -22.70
C PHE A 46 -10.72 6.49 -22.16
N THR A 47 -10.99 5.18 -22.28
CA THR A 47 -12.17 4.56 -21.68
C THR A 47 -11.94 4.17 -20.21
N GLN A 48 -13.03 3.81 -19.51
CA GLN A 48 -12.97 3.34 -18.13
C GLN A 48 -12.15 2.05 -18.00
N SER A 49 -12.32 1.11 -18.92
CA SER A 49 -11.54 -0.13 -18.99
C SER A 49 -10.05 0.17 -19.23
N GLN A 50 -9.73 1.12 -20.09
CA GLN A 50 -8.34 1.49 -20.37
C GLN A 50 -7.66 2.12 -19.15
N THR A 51 -8.32 3.04 -18.46
CA THR A 51 -7.77 3.67 -17.23
C THR A 51 -7.64 2.66 -16.10
N ALA A 52 -8.60 1.75 -15.95
CA ALA A 52 -8.52 0.64 -15.02
C ALA A 52 -7.37 -0.32 -15.35
N ALA A 53 -7.15 -0.64 -16.63
CA ALA A 53 -6.04 -1.50 -17.04
C ALA A 53 -4.68 -0.87 -16.76
N VAL A 54 -4.52 0.45 -16.96
CA VAL A 54 -3.29 1.18 -16.62
C VAL A 54 -3.01 1.08 -15.11
N SER A 55 -3.97 1.41 -14.26
CA SER A 55 -3.78 1.32 -12.82
C SER A 55 -3.57 -0.12 -12.32
N SER A 56 -4.24 -1.09 -12.95
CA SER A 56 -4.07 -2.52 -12.66
C SER A 56 -2.69 -3.03 -13.03
N ALA A 57 -2.12 -2.56 -14.15
CA ALA A 57 -0.76 -2.88 -14.53
C ALA A 57 0.25 -2.45 -13.45
N PHE A 58 0.08 -1.27 -12.86
CA PHE A 58 0.88 -0.85 -11.72
C PHE A 58 0.74 -1.81 -10.54
N PHE A 59 -0.48 -2.12 -10.09
CA PHE A 59 -0.71 -2.96 -8.92
C PHE A 59 -0.16 -4.38 -9.10
N ILE A 60 -0.39 -5.00 -10.26
CA ILE A 60 0.11 -6.34 -10.57
C ILE A 60 1.64 -6.34 -10.60
N CYS A 61 2.24 -5.41 -11.31
CA CYS A 61 3.70 -5.29 -11.43
C CYS A 61 4.36 -4.95 -10.09
N TYR A 62 3.76 -4.09 -9.29
CA TYR A 62 4.21 -3.81 -7.93
C TYR A 62 4.13 -5.06 -7.04
N GLY A 63 3.02 -5.80 -7.09
CA GLY A 63 2.85 -7.05 -6.33
C GLY A 63 3.87 -8.12 -6.71
N ILE A 64 4.08 -8.34 -8.01
CA ILE A 64 5.12 -9.25 -8.51
C ILE A 64 6.51 -8.78 -8.06
N GLY A 65 6.79 -7.50 -8.21
CA GLY A 65 8.06 -6.91 -7.80
C GLY A 65 8.33 -7.06 -6.30
N GLN A 66 7.31 -7.01 -5.44
CA GLN A 66 7.45 -7.25 -4.00
C GLN A 66 7.93 -8.67 -3.66
N LEU A 67 7.54 -9.69 -4.43
CA LEU A 67 8.05 -11.06 -4.24
C LEU A 67 9.56 -11.12 -4.50
N PHE A 68 10.03 -10.42 -5.53
CA PHE A 68 11.44 -10.40 -5.89
C PHE A 68 12.27 -9.42 -5.06
N SER A 69 11.69 -8.34 -4.61
CA SER A 69 12.37 -7.29 -3.82
C SER A 69 13.00 -7.84 -2.54
N GLY A 70 12.35 -8.80 -1.87
CA GLY A 70 12.93 -9.51 -0.72
C GLY A 70 14.20 -10.29 -1.08
N ILE A 71 14.16 -11.03 -2.19
CA ILE A 71 15.30 -11.83 -2.68
C ILE A 71 16.45 -10.92 -3.14
N LEU A 72 16.10 -9.85 -3.84
CA LEU A 72 17.09 -8.85 -4.30
C LEU A 72 17.73 -8.12 -3.10
N GLY A 73 16.94 -7.82 -2.07
CA GLY A 73 17.43 -7.21 -0.83
C GLY A 73 18.47 -8.06 -0.09
N ASP A 74 18.44 -9.39 -0.26
CA ASP A 74 19.43 -10.29 0.33
C ASP A 74 20.76 -10.33 -0.47
N ARG A 75 20.70 -9.99 -1.77
CA ARG A 75 21.86 -10.05 -2.68
C ARG A 75 22.50 -8.70 -2.97
N PHE A 76 21.69 -7.66 -2.98
CA PHE A 76 22.09 -6.30 -3.32
C PHE A 76 21.97 -5.37 -2.12
N SER A 77 22.74 -4.30 -2.12
CA SER A 77 22.65 -3.26 -1.10
C SER A 77 21.26 -2.65 -1.06
N PRO A 78 20.56 -2.65 0.08
CA PRO A 78 19.25 -2.03 0.23
C PRO A 78 19.25 -0.56 -0.18
N ARG A 79 20.35 0.15 0.05
CA ARG A 79 20.56 1.53 -0.34
C ARG A 79 20.43 1.73 -1.85
N ILE A 80 21.04 0.83 -2.66
CA ILE A 80 21.01 0.90 -4.13
C ILE A 80 19.61 0.57 -4.63
N LEU A 81 18.95 -0.43 -4.05
CA LEU A 81 17.59 -0.80 -4.45
C LEU A 81 16.60 0.34 -4.22
N ILE A 82 16.68 1.00 -3.04
CA ILE A 82 15.85 2.18 -2.76
C ILE A 82 16.17 3.30 -3.74
N PHE A 83 17.45 3.57 -4.02
CA PHE A 83 17.86 4.58 -4.98
C PHE A 83 17.25 4.33 -6.37
N ILE A 84 17.32 3.09 -6.86
CA ILE A 84 16.67 2.70 -8.13
C ILE A 84 15.16 2.96 -8.06
N GLY A 85 14.51 2.56 -6.98
CA GLY A 85 13.06 2.75 -6.79
C GLY A 85 12.65 4.22 -6.84
N VAL A 86 13.34 5.08 -6.09
CA VAL A 86 12.99 6.51 -6.00
C VAL A 86 13.54 7.37 -7.14
N THR A 87 14.32 6.81 -8.07
CA THR A 87 14.79 7.52 -9.28
C THR A 87 14.14 7.02 -10.56
N ALA A 88 13.99 5.71 -10.74
CA ALA A 88 13.37 5.16 -11.95
C ALA A 88 11.84 5.37 -11.98
N SER A 89 11.17 5.36 -10.83
CA SER A 89 9.75 5.70 -10.71
C SER A 89 9.43 7.12 -11.22
N PRO A 90 10.07 8.19 -10.74
CA PRO A 90 9.83 9.53 -11.29
C PRO A 90 10.26 9.70 -12.76
N VAL A 91 11.29 9.00 -13.21
CA VAL A 91 11.64 9.00 -14.64
C VAL A 91 10.51 8.44 -15.48
N SER A 92 9.86 7.34 -15.06
CA SER A 92 8.67 6.82 -15.73
C SER A 92 7.54 7.85 -15.79
N ASN A 93 7.33 8.62 -14.71
CA ASN A 93 6.33 9.69 -14.68
C ASN A 93 6.68 10.82 -15.65
N ILE A 94 7.93 11.28 -15.70
CA ILE A 94 8.38 12.32 -16.64
C ILE A 94 8.22 11.83 -18.10
N LEU A 95 8.49 10.56 -18.38
CA LEU A 95 8.26 9.99 -19.70
C LEU A 95 6.76 9.90 -20.06
N ILE A 96 5.89 9.67 -19.07
CA ILE A 96 4.42 9.72 -19.30
C ILE A 96 4.02 11.10 -19.80
N TYR A 97 4.51 12.18 -19.21
CA TYR A 97 4.26 13.53 -19.73
C TYR A 97 4.64 13.68 -21.20
N ALA A 98 5.78 13.11 -21.61
CA ALA A 98 6.25 13.21 -23.01
C ALA A 98 5.45 12.34 -23.99
N PHE A 99 4.83 11.24 -23.51
CA PHE A 99 4.13 10.25 -24.33
C PHE A 99 2.67 10.04 -23.93
N SER A 100 2.04 11.04 -23.30
CA SER A 100 0.71 10.99 -22.70
C SER A 100 -0.42 10.60 -23.66
N PHE A 101 -0.27 10.90 -24.95
CA PHE A 101 -1.22 10.58 -26.01
C PHE A 101 -1.26 9.10 -26.40
N SER A 102 -0.30 8.28 -25.97
CA SER A 102 -0.20 6.86 -26.35
C SER A 102 -0.63 5.96 -25.19
N TYR A 103 -1.76 5.23 -25.36
CA TYR A 103 -2.19 4.22 -24.40
C TYR A 103 -1.13 3.17 -24.09
N ALA A 104 -0.45 2.67 -25.14
CA ALA A 104 0.62 1.67 -25.00
C ALA A 104 1.81 2.21 -24.18
N ALA A 105 2.17 3.48 -24.38
CA ALA A 105 3.21 4.12 -23.56
C ALA A 105 2.74 4.29 -22.11
N LEU A 106 1.53 4.78 -21.90
CA LEU A 106 0.98 5.01 -20.57
C LEU A 106 0.93 3.73 -19.73
N ILE A 107 0.36 2.63 -20.25
CA ILE A 107 0.29 1.35 -19.54
C ILE A 107 1.67 0.77 -19.28
N THR A 108 2.60 0.84 -20.25
CA THR A 108 3.94 0.31 -20.10
C THR A 108 4.76 1.08 -19.07
N LEU A 109 4.75 2.41 -19.14
CA LEU A 109 5.48 3.26 -18.21
C LEU A 109 4.87 3.18 -16.79
N TRP A 110 3.56 3.00 -16.68
CA TRP A 110 2.90 2.82 -15.39
C TRP A 110 3.19 1.45 -14.76
N ALA A 111 3.32 0.40 -15.58
CA ALA A 111 3.80 -0.91 -15.16
C ALA A 111 5.26 -0.85 -14.67
N ILE A 112 6.15 -0.16 -15.39
CA ILE A 112 7.55 0.09 -14.98
C ILE A 112 7.58 0.86 -13.66
N ASN A 113 6.72 1.88 -13.50
CA ASN A 113 6.56 2.60 -12.24
C ASN A 113 6.21 1.65 -11.08
N GLY A 114 5.30 0.69 -11.29
CA GLY A 114 4.96 -0.34 -10.30
C GLY A 114 6.15 -1.22 -9.90
N ILE A 115 6.88 -1.76 -10.88
CA ILE A 115 8.08 -2.58 -10.63
C ILE A 115 9.13 -1.80 -9.85
N THR A 116 9.44 -0.58 -10.27
CA THR A 116 10.49 0.23 -9.66
C THR A 116 10.14 0.64 -8.23
N GLN A 117 8.90 1.02 -7.95
CA GLN A 117 8.45 1.35 -6.60
C GLN A 117 8.48 0.15 -5.65
N SER A 118 8.33 -1.07 -6.15
CA SER A 118 8.40 -2.29 -5.33
C SER A 118 9.77 -2.48 -4.68
N LEU A 119 10.83 -1.88 -5.24
CA LEU A 119 12.19 -1.93 -4.73
C LEU A 119 12.43 -1.00 -3.52
N THR A 120 11.40 -0.32 -3.01
CA THR A 120 11.58 0.65 -1.92
C THR A 120 11.24 0.06 -0.55
N TRP A 121 10.06 -0.54 -0.38
CA TRP A 121 9.54 -0.94 0.93
C TRP A 121 10.35 -2.02 1.64
N THR A 122 10.57 -3.15 0.97
CA THR A 122 11.28 -4.29 1.58
C THR A 122 12.73 -3.97 1.94
N PRO A 123 13.53 -3.32 1.06
CA PRO A 123 14.87 -2.87 1.41
C PRO A 123 14.91 -1.86 2.55
N LEU A 124 13.88 -1.00 2.67
CA LEU A 124 13.77 -0.03 3.75
C LEU A 124 13.54 -0.73 5.11
N LEU A 125 12.68 -1.75 5.16
CA LEU A 125 12.50 -2.57 6.36
C LEU A 125 13.80 -3.32 6.73
N LYS A 126 14.58 -3.75 5.75
CA LYS A 126 15.89 -4.37 5.99
C LYS A 126 16.85 -3.38 6.62
N ILE A 127 16.96 -2.15 6.12
CA ILE A 127 17.75 -1.09 6.75
C ILE A 127 17.33 -0.89 8.22
N ALA A 128 16.04 -0.79 8.48
CA ALA A 128 15.55 -0.65 9.86
C ALA A 128 15.93 -1.86 10.72
N GLY A 129 15.82 -3.07 10.17
CA GLY A 129 16.20 -4.32 10.83
C GLY A 129 17.67 -4.39 11.20
N ASP A 130 18.56 -3.96 10.29
CA ASP A 130 20.01 -4.09 10.43
C ASP A 130 20.65 -2.99 11.30
N TYR A 131 20.08 -1.77 11.31
CA TYR A 131 20.72 -0.60 11.94
C TYR A 131 20.03 -0.10 13.20
N LEU A 132 18.78 -0.49 13.49
CA LEU A 132 18.03 -0.01 14.65
C LEU A 132 17.92 -1.06 15.76
N SER A 133 17.92 -0.61 17.01
CA SER A 133 17.64 -1.47 18.17
C SER A 133 16.15 -1.87 18.22
N ASP A 134 15.81 -2.94 18.94
CA ASP A 134 14.42 -3.49 18.93
C ASP A 134 13.36 -2.48 19.35
N GLY A 135 13.64 -1.64 20.33
CA GLY A 135 12.73 -0.55 20.71
C GLY A 135 12.59 0.52 19.63
N GLU A 136 13.66 0.79 18.88
CA GLU A 136 13.64 1.74 17.75
C GLU A 136 12.99 1.14 16.51
N LYS A 137 13.10 -0.17 16.27
CA LYS A 137 12.38 -0.88 15.17
C LYS A 137 10.86 -0.76 15.33
N THR A 138 10.36 -0.95 16.55
CA THR A 138 8.92 -0.78 16.83
C THR A 138 8.48 0.66 16.58
N LYS A 139 9.28 1.65 17.04
CA LYS A 139 9.03 3.06 16.78
C LYS A 139 9.07 3.37 15.28
N PHE A 140 10.09 2.88 14.58
CA PHE A 140 10.23 3.06 13.13
C PHE A 140 9.01 2.55 12.37
N GLY A 141 8.50 1.35 12.71
CA GLY A 141 7.31 0.78 12.09
C GLY A 141 6.06 1.66 12.25
N VAL A 142 5.89 2.30 13.40
CA VAL A 142 4.79 3.23 13.64
C VAL A 142 5.02 4.53 12.87
N ASP A 143 6.19 5.12 13.00
CA ASP A 143 6.49 6.43 12.40
C ASP A 143 6.47 6.36 10.86
N ILE A 144 7.01 5.28 10.26
CA ILE A 144 7.03 5.11 8.79
C ILE A 144 5.63 4.91 8.21
N SER A 145 4.68 4.39 8.99
CA SER A 145 3.29 4.21 8.52
C SER A 145 2.60 5.53 8.21
N THR A 146 3.09 6.64 8.77
CA THR A 146 2.58 7.99 8.47
C THR A 146 2.90 8.46 7.04
N THR A 147 3.89 7.83 6.38
CA THR A 147 4.23 8.17 4.99
C THR A 147 3.09 7.90 4.02
N VAL A 148 2.27 6.88 4.28
CA VAL A 148 1.16 6.50 3.41
C VAL A 148 0.10 7.60 3.34
N PRO A 149 -0.55 7.99 4.45
CA PRO A 149 -1.58 9.03 4.39
C PRO A 149 -1.01 10.41 4.02
N LEU A 150 0.17 10.76 4.52
CA LEU A 150 0.78 12.05 4.19
C LEU A 150 1.27 12.11 2.74
N GLY A 151 1.81 11.02 2.21
CA GLY A 151 2.20 10.93 0.80
C GLY A 151 1.00 10.96 -0.15
N THR A 152 -0.12 10.32 0.25
CA THR A 152 -1.39 10.40 -0.48
C THR A 152 -1.90 11.83 -0.51
N LEU A 153 -1.91 12.50 0.65
CA LEU A 153 -2.32 13.91 0.76
C LEU A 153 -1.44 14.83 -0.10
N ALA A 154 -0.11 14.61 -0.07
CA ALA A 154 0.83 15.36 -0.88
C ALA A 154 0.61 15.10 -2.39
N SER A 155 0.37 13.86 -2.80
CA SER A 155 0.07 13.51 -4.19
C SER A 155 -1.15 14.25 -4.71
N TYR A 156 -2.26 14.17 -3.98
CA TYR A 156 -3.50 14.86 -4.36
C TYR A 156 -3.35 16.38 -4.30
N GLY A 157 -2.65 16.92 -3.29
CA GLY A 157 -2.41 18.35 -3.18
C GLY A 157 -1.57 18.90 -4.33
N VAL A 158 -0.46 18.25 -4.68
CA VAL A 158 0.37 18.62 -5.85
C VAL A 158 -0.43 18.50 -7.14
N SER A 159 -1.19 17.41 -7.30
CA SER A 159 -2.03 17.21 -8.49
C SER A 159 -3.10 18.29 -8.62
N LEU A 160 -3.80 18.60 -7.51
CA LEU A 160 -4.83 19.64 -7.48
C LEU A 160 -4.28 21.00 -7.89
N VAL A 161 -3.16 21.43 -7.28
CA VAL A 161 -2.52 22.71 -7.60
C VAL A 161 -2.09 22.77 -9.07
N THR A 162 -1.58 21.63 -9.59
CA THR A 162 -1.19 21.55 -11.01
C THR A 162 -2.41 21.65 -11.93
N LEU A 163 -3.48 20.92 -11.65
CA LEU A 163 -4.72 20.92 -12.46
C LEU A 163 -5.48 22.24 -12.46
N LEU A 164 -5.25 23.11 -11.46
CA LEU A 164 -5.85 24.45 -11.43
C LEU A 164 -5.24 25.41 -12.44
N VAL A 165 -4.04 25.15 -12.94
CA VAL A 165 -3.27 26.09 -13.79
C VAL A 165 -2.71 25.45 -15.07
N LEU A 166 -2.63 24.13 -15.14
CA LEU A 166 -2.04 23.36 -16.23
C LEU A 166 -2.90 22.13 -16.56
N ASP A 167 -2.68 21.55 -17.73
CA ASP A 167 -3.34 20.34 -18.17
C ASP A 167 -2.86 19.11 -17.37
N TRP A 168 -3.62 18.02 -17.43
CA TRP A 168 -3.42 16.81 -16.62
C TRP A 168 -2.04 16.13 -16.84
N GLU A 169 -1.46 16.24 -18.01
CA GLU A 169 -0.14 15.69 -18.34
C GLU A 169 0.97 16.25 -17.45
N TYR A 170 0.87 17.56 -17.13
CA TYR A 170 1.84 18.22 -16.27
C TYR A 170 1.87 17.69 -14.84
N VAL A 171 0.80 17.03 -14.38
CA VAL A 171 0.79 16.36 -13.07
C VAL A 171 1.90 15.31 -12.99
N PHE A 172 2.10 14.54 -14.05
CA PHE A 172 3.17 13.53 -14.10
C PHE A 172 4.57 14.17 -14.10
N LEU A 173 4.73 15.27 -14.82
CA LEU A 173 6.00 16.00 -14.86
C LEU A 173 6.34 16.62 -13.50
N VAL A 174 5.41 17.33 -12.88
CA VAL A 174 5.63 18.01 -11.59
C VAL A 174 5.88 17.01 -10.48
N CYS A 175 5.04 15.96 -10.37
CA CYS A 175 5.25 14.88 -9.41
C CYS A 175 6.59 14.17 -9.65
N GLY A 176 6.95 13.90 -10.91
CA GLY A 176 8.21 13.30 -11.29
C GLY A 176 9.42 14.12 -10.83
N ILE A 177 9.42 15.44 -11.07
CA ILE A 177 10.51 16.34 -10.65
C ILE A 177 10.65 16.36 -9.12
N ILE A 178 9.54 16.44 -8.38
CA ILE A 178 9.55 16.45 -6.91
C ILE A 178 10.16 15.15 -6.35
N VAL A 179 9.76 14.00 -6.89
CA VAL A 179 10.24 12.69 -6.41
C VAL A 179 11.69 12.44 -6.85
N LEU A 180 12.10 12.93 -8.01
CA LEU A 180 13.50 12.85 -8.45
C LEU A 180 14.43 13.62 -7.50
N ALA A 181 14.00 14.80 -7.01
CA ALA A 181 14.74 15.53 -5.99
C ALA A 181 14.89 14.74 -4.68
N ALA A 182 13.86 13.97 -4.28
CA ALA A 182 13.96 13.05 -3.14
C ALA A 182 14.95 11.91 -3.39
N GLY A 183 15.05 11.39 -4.61
CA GLY A 183 16.07 10.42 -5.02
C GLY A 183 17.50 10.96 -4.91
N ILE A 184 17.72 12.21 -5.36
CA ILE A 184 18.99 12.91 -5.19
C ILE A 184 19.30 13.11 -3.70
N TYR A 185 18.32 13.53 -2.90
CA TYR A 185 18.48 13.67 -1.47
C TYR A 185 18.85 12.35 -0.78
N TRP A 186 18.26 11.23 -1.22
CA TRP A 186 18.58 9.88 -0.72
C TRP A 186 20.05 9.52 -0.95
N ILE A 187 20.59 9.68 -2.17
CA ILE A 187 21.97 9.29 -2.47
C ILE A 187 22.98 10.18 -1.73
N ILE A 188 22.74 11.48 -1.67
CA ILE A 188 23.61 12.42 -0.94
C ILE A 188 23.53 12.16 0.56
N GLY A 189 22.33 11.98 1.09
CA GLY A 189 22.10 11.76 2.53
C GLY A 189 22.72 10.44 3.03
N THR A 190 22.62 9.38 2.24
CA THR A 190 23.19 8.07 2.57
C THR A 190 24.70 8.01 2.37
N ALA A 191 25.29 8.79 1.43
CA ALA A 191 26.75 8.89 1.28
C ALA A 191 27.46 9.33 2.57
N GLY A 192 26.85 10.26 3.32
CA GLY A 192 27.37 10.70 4.60
C GLY A 192 27.25 9.67 5.75
N LEU A 193 26.48 8.59 5.56
CA LEU A 193 26.29 7.50 6.53
C LEU A 193 27.14 6.26 6.23
N ASP A 194 27.77 6.18 5.06
CA ASP A 194 28.48 4.99 4.54
C ASP A 194 29.56 4.43 5.43
N LYS A 195 30.34 5.29 6.11
CA LYS A 195 31.43 4.80 7.00
C LYS A 195 30.92 3.91 8.12
N LYS A 196 29.74 4.21 8.64
CA LYS A 196 29.13 3.43 9.74
C LYS A 196 28.35 2.22 9.20
N MET A 197 27.72 2.35 8.06
CA MET A 197 27.04 1.25 7.37
C MET A 197 28.04 0.14 6.96
N LYS A 198 29.21 0.50 6.42
CA LYS A 198 30.27 -0.48 6.07
C LYS A 198 30.82 -1.21 7.29
N ASN A 199 30.96 -0.55 8.42
CA ASN A 199 31.48 -1.18 9.64
C ASN A 199 30.43 -2.11 10.31
N THR A 200 29.14 -1.91 10.04
CA THR A 200 28.06 -2.73 10.58
C THR A 200 27.78 -3.95 9.69
N ASP A 201 27.93 -3.83 8.37
CA ASP A 201 27.80 -4.96 7.44
C ASP A 201 28.78 -6.12 7.74
N THR A 202 29.91 -5.84 8.41
CA THR A 202 30.90 -6.86 8.77
C THR A 202 30.65 -7.51 10.13
N SER A 203 29.91 -6.87 11.03
CA SER A 203 29.74 -7.34 12.42
C SER A 203 28.31 -7.81 12.78
N SER A 204 27.27 -7.35 12.08
CA SER A 204 25.88 -7.64 12.45
C SER A 204 25.28 -8.89 11.78
N VAL A 205 25.94 -9.45 10.75
CA VAL A 205 25.52 -10.72 10.13
C VAL A 205 25.72 -11.91 11.08
N ALA A 206 26.57 -11.75 12.10
CA ALA A 206 26.94 -12.84 13.01
C ALA A 206 26.06 -12.96 14.28
N GLU A 207 25.40 -11.89 14.75
CA GLU A 207 24.75 -11.92 16.08
C GLU A 207 23.22 -11.98 16.11
N HIS A 208 22.49 -11.80 14.99
CA HIS A 208 21.02 -11.75 14.98
C HIS A 208 20.33 -12.96 14.35
N SER A 209 21.03 -14.05 14.12
CA SER A 209 20.44 -15.33 13.66
C SER A 209 20.04 -16.24 14.82
N ALA A 210 19.21 -15.76 15.75
CA ALA A 210 18.74 -16.61 16.86
C ALA A 210 17.74 -17.71 16.43
N VAL A 211 17.10 -17.58 15.27
CA VAL A 211 16.17 -18.61 14.74
C VAL A 211 16.58 -19.00 13.32
N LYS A 212 17.10 -20.22 13.16
CA LYS A 212 17.42 -20.78 11.84
C LYS A 212 16.14 -20.90 11.01
N ALA A 213 16.10 -20.25 9.84
CA ALA A 213 14.93 -20.26 8.96
C ALA A 213 14.60 -21.70 8.50
N ILE A 214 13.34 -22.11 8.67
CA ILE A 214 12.88 -23.43 8.20
C ILE A 214 12.94 -23.51 6.67
N SER A 215 13.03 -24.74 6.13
CA SER A 215 13.01 -24.96 4.68
C SER A 215 11.70 -24.48 4.05
N GLY A 216 11.75 -24.09 2.76
CA GLY A 216 10.55 -23.65 2.02
C GLY A 216 9.45 -24.70 1.99
N LYS A 217 9.78 -26.00 1.86
CA LYS A 217 8.79 -27.09 1.90
C LYS A 217 8.06 -27.15 3.24
N LYS A 218 8.79 -26.98 4.37
CA LYS A 218 8.19 -26.96 5.71
C LYS A 218 7.33 -25.72 5.91
N LEU A 219 7.76 -24.55 5.38
CA LEU A 219 6.96 -23.33 5.41
C LEU A 219 5.63 -23.49 4.68
N ILE A 220 5.63 -24.04 3.46
CA ILE A 220 4.41 -24.31 2.68
C ILE A 220 3.43 -25.17 3.49
N LYS A 221 3.92 -26.26 4.11
CA LYS A 221 3.09 -27.12 4.97
C LYS A 221 2.46 -26.34 6.13
N ILE A 222 3.22 -25.43 6.77
CA ILE A 222 2.73 -24.58 7.86
C ILE A 222 1.67 -23.59 7.35
N ILE A 223 1.89 -22.94 6.20
CA ILE A 223 0.93 -22.02 5.59
C ILE A 223 -0.43 -22.71 5.36
N PHE A 224 -0.42 -23.94 4.84
CA PHE A 224 -1.65 -24.72 4.65
C PHE A 224 -2.29 -25.18 5.96
N SER A 225 -1.51 -25.52 6.98
CA SER A 225 -2.03 -26.01 8.26
C SER A 225 -2.51 -24.89 9.18
N SER A 226 -1.96 -23.69 9.10
CA SER A 226 -2.20 -22.56 10.00
C SER A 226 -3.41 -21.69 9.65
N ALA A 227 -4.18 -21.99 8.62
CA ALA A 227 -5.19 -21.13 8.01
C ALA A 227 -4.63 -19.98 7.14
N THR A 228 -3.32 -19.75 7.10
CA THR A 228 -2.73 -18.64 6.32
C THR A 228 -3.05 -18.76 4.82
N PHE A 229 -3.16 -19.98 4.29
CA PHE A 229 -3.59 -20.18 2.90
C PHE A 229 -5.00 -19.65 2.64
N ALA A 230 -5.94 -19.88 3.56
CA ALA A 230 -7.31 -19.37 3.45
C ALA A 230 -7.35 -17.84 3.51
N LEU A 231 -6.34 -17.18 4.09
CA LEU A 231 -6.25 -15.73 4.18
C LEU A 231 -5.81 -15.05 2.88
N LEU A 232 -5.28 -15.79 1.91
CA LEU A 232 -4.82 -15.18 0.65
C LEU A 232 -5.97 -14.45 -0.05
N LEU A 233 -7.17 -15.04 -0.07
CA LEU A 233 -8.34 -14.42 -0.69
C LEU A 233 -8.85 -13.18 0.08
N PRO A 234 -9.09 -13.22 1.40
CA PRO A 234 -9.39 -12.00 2.19
C PRO A 234 -8.34 -10.91 2.08
N VAL A 235 -7.06 -11.27 1.95
CA VAL A 235 -5.97 -10.31 1.76
C VAL A 235 -6.06 -9.64 0.38
N ALA A 236 -6.32 -10.39 -0.68
CA ALA A 236 -6.59 -9.84 -2.01
C ALA A 236 -7.80 -8.88 -1.98
N PHE A 237 -8.86 -9.28 -1.30
CA PHE A 237 -10.09 -8.49 -1.16
C PHE A 237 -9.88 -7.20 -0.33
N MET A 238 -9.10 -7.28 0.75
CA MET A 238 -8.69 -6.11 1.52
C MET A 238 -7.88 -5.13 0.65
N GLY A 239 -6.91 -5.64 -0.12
CA GLY A 239 -6.12 -4.83 -1.06
C GLY A 239 -7.01 -4.10 -2.06
N THR A 240 -7.98 -4.80 -2.65
CA THR A 240 -8.94 -4.24 -3.58
C THR A 240 -9.77 -3.12 -2.95
N LEU A 241 -10.41 -3.39 -1.82
CA LEU A 241 -11.26 -2.40 -1.15
C LEU A 241 -10.47 -1.22 -0.58
N LYS A 242 -9.17 -1.38 -0.32
CA LYS A 242 -8.30 -0.30 0.11
C LYS A 242 -7.85 0.57 -1.06
N ASP A 243 -7.25 -0.04 -2.07
CA ASP A 243 -6.53 0.70 -3.11
C ASP A 243 -7.44 1.00 -4.32
N SER A 244 -8.32 0.08 -4.75
CA SER A 244 -9.25 0.33 -5.85
C SER A 244 -10.32 1.36 -5.45
N VAL A 245 -10.90 1.27 -4.24
CA VAL A 245 -11.84 2.30 -3.76
C VAL A 245 -11.16 3.66 -3.76
N THR A 246 -9.97 3.77 -3.15
CA THR A 246 -9.20 5.03 -3.13
C THR A 246 -8.93 5.56 -4.55
N GLN A 247 -8.63 4.67 -5.48
CA GLN A 247 -8.37 5.00 -6.89
C GLN A 247 -9.58 5.63 -7.58
N TRP A 248 -10.79 5.10 -7.33
CA TRP A 248 -12.01 5.49 -8.02
C TRP A 248 -12.78 6.64 -7.37
N ILE A 249 -12.46 7.04 -6.12
CA ILE A 249 -13.21 8.10 -5.43
C ILE A 249 -13.24 9.43 -6.17
N PRO A 250 -12.12 9.97 -6.69
CA PRO A 250 -12.18 11.24 -7.43
C PRO A 250 -13.13 11.16 -8.63
N THR A 251 -13.03 10.08 -9.41
CA THR A 251 -13.89 9.83 -10.57
C THR A 251 -15.36 9.65 -10.18
N PHE A 252 -15.65 8.93 -9.10
CA PHE A 252 -17.00 8.77 -8.59
C PHE A 252 -17.62 10.11 -8.19
N LEU A 253 -16.90 10.93 -7.44
CA LEU A 253 -17.40 12.24 -7.00
C LEU A 253 -17.62 13.20 -8.17
N GLU A 254 -16.75 13.14 -9.17
CA GLU A 254 -16.88 13.94 -10.37
C GLU A 254 -18.08 13.49 -11.21
N SER A 255 -18.16 12.20 -11.57
CA SER A 255 -19.17 11.68 -12.51
C SER A 255 -20.57 11.57 -11.91
N GLU A 256 -20.70 11.25 -10.60
CA GLU A 256 -22.01 11.04 -9.96
C GLU A 256 -22.64 12.34 -9.48
N TYR A 257 -21.84 13.34 -9.13
CA TYR A 257 -22.32 14.60 -8.54
C TYR A 257 -21.99 15.85 -9.36
N ASP A 258 -21.34 15.71 -10.52
CA ASP A 258 -20.94 16.81 -11.40
C ASP A 258 -20.14 17.93 -10.66
N LEU A 259 -19.25 17.48 -9.76
CA LEU A 259 -18.49 18.40 -8.90
C LEU A 259 -17.26 19.02 -9.59
N GLY A 260 -16.93 18.56 -10.79
CA GLY A 260 -15.68 18.88 -11.46
C GLY A 260 -14.46 18.23 -10.77
N THR A 261 -13.39 18.02 -11.52
CA THR A 261 -12.19 17.28 -11.08
C THR A 261 -11.54 17.91 -9.85
N SER A 262 -11.35 19.22 -9.84
CA SER A 262 -10.64 19.91 -8.76
C SER A 262 -11.34 19.79 -7.41
N LEU A 263 -12.67 19.95 -7.36
CA LEU A 263 -13.44 19.83 -6.13
C LEU A 263 -13.51 18.37 -5.67
N SER A 264 -13.71 17.44 -6.60
CA SER A 264 -13.73 15.99 -6.32
C SER A 264 -12.41 15.53 -5.71
N LEU A 265 -11.28 16.01 -6.24
CA LEU A 265 -9.95 15.72 -5.71
C LEU A 265 -9.74 16.35 -4.32
N ALA A 266 -10.15 17.62 -4.12
CA ALA A 266 -10.05 18.30 -2.83
C ALA A 266 -10.85 17.56 -1.73
N LEU A 267 -12.06 17.10 -2.04
CA LEU A 267 -12.87 16.32 -1.10
C LEU A 267 -12.24 14.96 -0.80
N THR A 268 -11.63 14.32 -1.79
CA THR A 268 -10.93 13.04 -1.60
C THR A 268 -9.75 13.16 -0.63
N MET A 269 -9.12 14.32 -0.51
CA MET A 269 -8.00 14.55 0.41
C MET A 269 -8.37 14.37 1.90
N ILE A 270 -9.64 14.32 2.25
CA ILE A 270 -10.08 14.05 3.63
C ILE A 270 -9.84 12.57 4.05
N LEU A 271 -9.86 11.65 3.08
CA LEU A 271 -9.75 10.21 3.35
C LEU A 271 -8.41 9.82 3.99
N PRO A 272 -7.25 10.22 3.44
CA PRO A 272 -5.96 9.90 4.07
C PRO A 272 -5.87 10.39 5.52
N ILE A 273 -6.47 11.52 5.85
CA ILE A 273 -6.49 12.06 7.22
C ILE A 273 -7.26 11.11 8.15
N ILE A 274 -8.44 10.66 7.72
CA ILE A 274 -9.27 9.70 8.47
C ILE A 274 -8.56 8.35 8.57
N ASN A 275 -7.92 7.89 7.49
CA ASN A 275 -7.27 6.58 7.42
C ASN A 275 -6.11 6.40 8.41
N VAL A 276 -5.48 7.48 8.89
CA VAL A 276 -4.50 7.44 9.98
C VAL A 276 -5.08 6.77 11.24
N THR A 277 -6.38 6.95 11.50
CA THR A 277 -7.04 6.40 12.68
C THR A 277 -7.25 4.88 12.60
N GLY A 278 -7.20 4.29 11.40
CA GLY A 278 -7.49 2.88 11.17
C GLY A 278 -6.59 1.93 11.97
N ALA A 279 -5.30 2.22 12.09
CA ALA A 279 -4.36 1.41 12.87
C ALA A 279 -4.72 1.40 14.37
N TYR A 280 -5.14 2.54 14.91
CA TYR A 280 -5.57 2.66 16.31
C TYR A 280 -6.88 1.91 16.54
N PHE A 281 -7.80 2.00 15.58
CA PHE A 281 -9.09 1.31 15.62
C PHE A 281 -8.89 -0.21 15.60
N ALA A 282 -8.03 -0.72 14.73
CA ALA A 282 -7.63 -2.12 14.70
C ALA A 282 -7.08 -2.59 16.04
N LYS A 283 -6.13 -1.84 16.62
CA LYS A 283 -5.51 -2.16 17.91
C LYS A 283 -6.54 -2.19 19.03
N MET A 284 -7.47 -1.24 19.06
CA MET A 284 -8.53 -1.16 20.08
C MET A 284 -9.46 -2.37 20.04
N ILE A 285 -9.90 -2.79 18.85
CA ILE A 285 -10.75 -3.96 18.67
C ILE A 285 -9.97 -5.24 19.00
N ASN A 286 -8.74 -5.37 18.49
CA ASN A 286 -7.93 -6.57 18.69
C ASN A 286 -7.54 -6.77 20.17
N LYS A 287 -7.40 -5.71 20.95
CA LYS A 287 -7.16 -5.81 22.41
C LYS A 287 -8.31 -6.55 23.11
N LYS A 288 -9.55 -6.41 22.63
CA LYS A 288 -10.73 -7.11 23.18
C LYS A 288 -10.88 -8.52 22.63
N LEU A 289 -10.71 -8.70 21.31
CA LEU A 289 -10.95 -9.97 20.61
C LEU A 289 -9.76 -10.95 20.68
N LYS A 290 -8.54 -10.43 20.85
CA LYS A 290 -7.28 -11.20 20.94
C LYS A 290 -7.10 -12.22 19.82
N ASN A 291 -7.56 -11.86 18.61
CA ASN A 291 -7.46 -12.68 17.41
C ASN A 291 -7.56 -11.77 16.18
N GLU A 292 -6.50 -11.72 15.38
CA GLU A 292 -6.39 -10.83 14.22
C GLU A 292 -7.45 -11.14 13.15
N LEU A 293 -7.81 -12.42 13.00
CA LEU A 293 -8.79 -12.83 12.01
C LEU A 293 -10.21 -12.46 12.45
N THR A 294 -10.54 -12.64 13.72
CA THR A 294 -11.84 -12.20 14.25
C THR A 294 -11.97 -10.67 14.17
N THR A 295 -10.89 -9.95 14.48
CA THR A 295 -10.83 -8.49 14.33
C THR A 295 -11.06 -8.07 12.88
N SER A 296 -10.40 -8.73 11.92
CA SER A 296 -10.57 -8.46 10.50
C SER A 296 -11.99 -8.77 10.03
N ALA A 297 -12.61 -9.87 10.50
CA ALA A 297 -14.00 -10.20 10.16
C ALA A 297 -14.99 -9.13 10.63
N VAL A 298 -14.82 -8.61 11.84
CA VAL A 298 -15.65 -7.51 12.37
C VAL A 298 -15.48 -6.25 11.51
N LEU A 299 -14.24 -5.91 11.14
CA LEU A 299 -13.96 -4.73 10.31
C LEU A 299 -14.50 -4.88 8.88
N PHE A 300 -14.42 -6.06 8.28
CA PHE A 300 -15.10 -6.34 7.00
C PHE A 300 -16.62 -6.22 7.12
N GLY A 301 -17.21 -6.66 8.24
CA GLY A 301 -18.63 -6.48 8.52
C GLY A 301 -19.03 -5.00 8.62
N ILE A 302 -18.23 -4.18 9.30
CA ILE A 302 -18.43 -2.72 9.37
C ILE A 302 -18.34 -2.08 7.98
N ALA A 303 -17.32 -2.46 7.19
CA ALA A 303 -17.15 -1.98 5.82
C ALA A 303 -18.34 -2.39 4.93
N SER A 304 -18.86 -3.61 5.11
CA SER A 304 -20.07 -4.07 4.41
C SER A 304 -21.29 -3.22 4.75
N ALA A 305 -21.44 -2.81 6.00
CA ALA A 305 -22.52 -1.91 6.40
C ALA A 305 -22.39 -0.53 5.73
N PHE A 306 -21.19 0.05 5.65
CA PHE A 306 -20.96 1.28 4.90
C PHE A 306 -21.26 1.11 3.41
N LEU A 307 -20.91 -0.03 2.80
CA LEU A 307 -21.23 -0.32 1.39
C LEU A 307 -22.74 -0.41 1.15
N VAL A 308 -23.50 -1.03 2.06
CA VAL A 308 -24.96 -1.05 1.96
C VAL A 308 -25.56 0.37 2.03
N VAL A 309 -25.08 1.20 2.94
CA VAL A 309 -25.52 2.61 3.03
C VAL A 309 -25.14 3.36 1.74
N LEU A 310 -23.96 3.14 1.21
CA LEU A 310 -23.51 3.74 -0.04
C LEU A 310 -24.38 3.33 -1.23
N MET A 311 -24.80 2.06 -1.32
CA MET A 311 -25.71 1.58 -2.35
C MET A 311 -27.09 2.22 -2.30
N ILE A 312 -27.63 2.48 -1.10
CA ILE A 312 -28.98 3.03 -0.92
C ILE A 312 -29.00 4.54 -1.12
N PHE A 313 -27.96 5.23 -0.69
CA PHE A 313 -27.94 6.69 -0.60
C PHE A 313 -26.80 7.34 -1.41
N GLY A 314 -25.91 6.55 -2.01
CA GLY A 314 -24.71 7.03 -2.66
C GLY A 314 -24.91 7.93 -3.87
N ASN A 315 -26.08 7.85 -4.53
CA ASN A 315 -26.43 8.75 -5.62
C ASN A 315 -27.22 10.00 -5.18
N LYS A 316 -27.48 10.17 -3.87
CA LYS A 316 -28.35 11.22 -3.34
C LYS A 316 -27.58 12.29 -2.56
N ASN A 317 -26.44 11.97 -1.98
CA ASN A 317 -25.74 12.85 -1.08
C ASN A 317 -24.21 12.61 -1.11
N ALA A 318 -23.47 13.54 -1.70
CA ALA A 318 -22.02 13.48 -1.85
C ALA A 318 -21.28 13.37 -0.50
N LEU A 319 -21.74 14.12 0.51
CA LEU A 319 -21.10 14.08 1.84
C LEU A 319 -21.27 12.72 2.51
N LEU A 320 -22.47 12.13 2.42
CA LEU A 320 -22.73 10.79 2.98
C LEU A 320 -21.90 9.74 2.27
N SER A 321 -21.77 9.83 0.94
CA SER A 321 -20.92 8.93 0.18
C SER A 321 -19.45 9.05 0.54
N LEU A 322 -18.95 10.26 0.72
CA LEU A 322 -17.60 10.52 1.16
C LEU A 322 -17.34 9.91 2.56
N ILE A 323 -18.29 10.06 3.49
CA ILE A 323 -18.21 9.46 4.83
C ILE A 323 -18.19 7.92 4.74
N CYS A 324 -19.06 7.33 3.92
CA CYS A 324 -19.09 5.87 3.72
C CYS A 324 -17.76 5.36 3.11
N MET A 325 -17.25 6.01 2.08
CA MET A 325 -15.99 5.64 1.43
C MET A 325 -14.79 5.81 2.39
N ALA A 326 -14.77 6.87 3.20
CA ALA A 326 -13.79 7.05 4.25
C ALA A 326 -13.88 5.93 5.31
N GLY A 327 -15.09 5.54 5.71
CA GLY A 327 -15.32 4.42 6.63
C GLY A 327 -14.82 3.08 6.06
N ILE A 328 -15.11 2.80 4.78
CA ILE A 328 -14.65 1.59 4.09
C ILE A 328 -13.11 1.56 4.06
N THR A 329 -12.49 2.60 3.54
CA THR A 329 -11.02 2.65 3.42
C THR A 329 -10.34 2.63 4.78
N ASN A 330 -10.88 3.30 5.81
CA ASN A 330 -10.36 3.24 7.18
C ASN A 330 -10.41 1.81 7.75
N CYS A 331 -11.52 1.08 7.55
CA CYS A 331 -11.61 -0.34 7.93
C CYS A 331 -10.56 -1.18 7.18
N MET A 332 -10.31 -0.91 5.91
CA MET A 332 -9.31 -1.64 5.14
C MET A 332 -7.89 -1.34 5.61
N PHE A 333 -7.57 -0.10 5.99
CA PHE A 333 -6.30 0.22 6.64
C PHE A 333 -6.14 -0.49 7.98
N ALA A 334 -7.21 -0.59 8.77
CA ALA A 334 -7.24 -1.35 10.01
C ALA A 334 -6.96 -2.85 9.77
N ILE A 335 -7.61 -3.47 8.79
CA ILE A 335 -7.42 -4.87 8.40
C ILE A 335 -5.99 -5.09 7.85
N ASN A 336 -5.46 -4.15 7.10
CA ASN A 336 -4.09 -4.22 6.59
C ASN A 336 -3.07 -4.37 7.74
N VAL A 337 -3.25 -3.65 8.85
CA VAL A 337 -2.40 -3.82 10.04
C VAL A 337 -2.54 -5.24 10.60
N MET A 338 -3.76 -5.79 10.68
CA MET A 338 -3.98 -7.14 11.20
C MET A 338 -3.38 -8.22 10.30
N LEU A 339 -3.67 -8.19 9.00
CA LEU A 339 -3.31 -9.27 8.09
C LEU A 339 -1.90 -9.14 7.49
N ILE A 340 -1.45 -7.93 7.16
CA ILE A 340 -0.15 -7.70 6.51
C ILE A 340 0.98 -7.48 7.53
N THR A 341 0.66 -6.95 8.71
CA THR A 341 1.69 -6.65 9.72
C THR A 341 1.70 -7.69 10.84
N MET A 342 0.56 -7.95 11.49
CA MET A 342 0.52 -8.81 12.69
C MET A 342 0.61 -10.30 12.37
N VAL A 343 -0.10 -10.78 11.35
CA VAL A 343 -0.05 -12.20 10.94
C VAL A 343 1.38 -12.66 10.64
N PRO A 344 2.21 -11.96 9.85
CA PRO A 344 3.60 -12.34 9.61
C PRO A 344 4.46 -12.43 10.88
N PHE A 345 4.20 -11.62 11.91
CA PHE A 345 4.99 -11.68 13.15
C PHE A 345 4.88 -13.04 13.86
N HIS A 346 3.77 -13.75 13.73
CA HIS A 346 3.64 -15.11 14.28
C HIS A 346 4.55 -16.13 13.58
N PHE A 347 5.11 -15.80 12.42
CA PHE A 347 6.09 -16.61 11.71
C PHE A 347 7.55 -16.29 12.07
N SER A 348 7.80 -15.34 12.98
CA SER A 348 9.15 -15.04 13.50
C SER A 348 9.77 -16.27 14.18
N ARG A 349 8.97 -17.08 14.89
CA ARG A 349 9.38 -18.33 15.49
C ARG A 349 9.91 -19.39 14.50
N PHE A 350 9.69 -19.17 13.20
CA PHE A 350 10.19 -20.00 12.10
C PHE A 350 11.27 -19.30 11.26
N GLY A 351 11.67 -18.08 11.61
CA GLY A 351 12.61 -17.26 10.84
C GLY A 351 12.08 -16.85 9.45
N ARG A 352 10.73 -16.72 9.27
CA ARG A 352 10.08 -16.51 7.98
C ARG A 352 9.08 -15.34 7.93
N THR A 353 9.20 -14.40 8.84
CA THR A 353 8.34 -13.19 8.88
C THR A 353 8.34 -12.45 7.55
N GLY A 354 9.51 -12.14 7.00
CA GLY A 354 9.63 -11.40 5.73
C GLY A 354 9.04 -12.15 4.54
N THR A 355 9.26 -13.47 4.46
CA THR A 355 8.71 -14.30 3.37
C THR A 355 7.18 -14.30 3.39
N VAL A 356 6.57 -14.47 4.57
CA VAL A 356 5.10 -14.48 4.71
C VAL A 356 4.51 -13.08 4.51
N GLY A 357 5.15 -12.04 5.06
CA GLY A 357 4.73 -10.66 4.86
C GLY A 357 4.79 -10.25 3.39
N GLY A 358 5.88 -10.59 2.69
CA GLY A 358 6.02 -10.35 1.25
C GLY A 358 4.97 -11.09 0.42
N LEU A 359 4.69 -12.36 0.75
CA LEU A 359 3.63 -13.13 0.08
C LEU A 359 2.25 -12.48 0.24
N LEU A 360 1.87 -12.15 1.47
CA LEU A 360 0.57 -11.54 1.73
C LEU A 360 0.44 -10.17 1.07
N ASN A 361 1.49 -9.35 1.11
CA ASN A 361 1.49 -8.04 0.46
C ASN A 361 1.40 -8.16 -1.06
N ALA A 362 2.12 -9.10 -1.67
CA ALA A 362 2.04 -9.37 -3.11
C ALA A 362 0.62 -9.78 -3.52
N VAL A 363 -0.01 -10.68 -2.75
CA VAL A 363 -1.39 -11.13 -3.00
C VAL A 363 -2.39 -9.98 -2.89
N ALA A 364 -2.21 -9.06 -1.93
CA ALA A 364 -3.05 -7.88 -1.80
C ALA A 364 -3.00 -7.01 -3.06
N TYR A 365 -1.81 -6.74 -3.59
CA TYR A 365 -1.66 -5.89 -4.77
C TYR A 365 -2.05 -6.58 -6.08
N ILE A 366 -1.69 -7.85 -6.27
CA ILE A 366 -2.12 -8.62 -7.46
C ILE A 366 -3.63 -8.76 -7.48
N GLY A 367 -4.25 -9.09 -6.33
CA GLY A 367 -5.71 -9.15 -6.21
C GLY A 367 -6.38 -7.82 -6.49
N CYS A 368 -5.83 -6.71 -5.96
CA CYS A 368 -6.30 -5.37 -6.28
C CYS A 368 -6.24 -5.11 -7.79
N GLY A 369 -5.12 -5.41 -8.45
CA GLY A 369 -4.98 -5.20 -9.89
C GLY A 369 -6.01 -5.98 -10.72
N LEU A 370 -6.20 -7.27 -10.40
CA LEU A 370 -7.16 -8.11 -11.12
C LEU A 370 -8.61 -7.63 -10.96
N LEU A 371 -9.02 -7.31 -9.74
CA LEU A 371 -10.40 -6.84 -9.48
C LEU A 371 -10.62 -5.40 -9.95
N ASN A 372 -9.58 -4.58 -10.00
CA ASN A 372 -9.67 -3.22 -10.52
C ASN A 372 -9.90 -3.19 -12.04
N MET A 373 -9.34 -4.17 -12.78
CA MET A 373 -9.71 -4.35 -14.21
C MET A 373 -11.20 -4.62 -14.37
N GLY A 374 -11.75 -5.54 -13.56
CA GLY A 374 -13.20 -5.81 -13.57
C GLY A 374 -14.05 -4.58 -13.19
N ALA A 375 -13.56 -3.73 -12.28
CA ALA A 375 -14.24 -2.49 -11.93
C ALA A 375 -14.37 -1.55 -13.14
N GLY A 376 -13.30 -1.35 -13.90
CA GLY A 376 -13.32 -0.53 -15.11
C GLY A 376 -14.27 -1.05 -16.18
N GLU A 377 -14.29 -2.37 -16.37
CA GLU A 377 -15.19 -3.00 -17.35
C GLU A 377 -16.67 -2.90 -16.93
N ILE A 378 -16.96 -3.04 -15.64
CA ILE A 378 -18.30 -2.83 -15.08
C ILE A 378 -18.77 -1.40 -15.36
N LEU A 379 -17.95 -0.40 -15.09
CA LEU A 379 -18.30 1.00 -15.27
C LEU A 379 -18.45 1.38 -16.74
N GLU A 380 -17.63 0.84 -17.63
CA GLU A 380 -17.73 1.09 -19.07
C GLU A 380 -19.03 0.52 -19.67
N ASN A 381 -19.39 -0.72 -19.29
CA ASN A 381 -20.54 -1.40 -19.86
C ASN A 381 -21.89 -0.97 -19.26
N ASN A 382 -21.91 -0.51 -18.00
CA ASN A 382 -23.17 -0.28 -17.27
C ASN A 382 -23.41 1.17 -16.88
N SER A 383 -22.41 2.04 -16.96
CA SER A 383 -22.47 3.45 -16.51
C SER A 383 -23.06 3.64 -15.10
N SER A 384 -23.05 2.59 -14.26
CA SER A 384 -23.72 2.57 -12.97
C SER A 384 -22.75 2.15 -11.85
N TRP A 385 -22.48 3.04 -10.93
CA TRP A 385 -21.67 2.77 -9.73
C TRP A 385 -22.28 1.71 -8.82
N ASN A 386 -23.61 1.53 -8.84
CA ASN A 386 -24.28 0.55 -7.99
C ASN A 386 -23.81 -0.89 -8.24
N ILE A 387 -23.53 -1.26 -9.50
CA ILE A 387 -23.02 -2.60 -9.83
C ILE A 387 -21.62 -2.79 -9.24
N LEU A 388 -20.78 -1.77 -9.30
CA LEU A 388 -19.46 -1.80 -8.68
C LEU A 388 -19.57 -1.92 -7.15
N PHE A 389 -20.48 -1.21 -6.52
CA PHE A 389 -20.74 -1.31 -5.07
C PHE A 389 -21.24 -2.70 -4.67
N ILE A 390 -22.08 -3.35 -5.50
CA ILE A 390 -22.48 -4.74 -5.29
C ILE A 390 -21.28 -5.68 -5.35
N MET A 391 -20.38 -5.50 -6.31
CA MET A 391 -19.14 -6.28 -6.40
C MET A 391 -18.28 -6.08 -5.15
N TRP A 392 -18.05 -4.84 -4.72
CA TRP A 392 -17.30 -4.55 -3.51
C TRP A 392 -17.97 -5.12 -2.25
N LEU A 393 -19.31 -5.09 -2.16
CA LEU A 393 -20.05 -5.70 -1.05
C LEU A 393 -19.87 -7.22 -1.03
N ALA A 394 -19.98 -7.89 -2.18
CA ALA A 394 -19.76 -9.32 -2.28
C ALA A 394 -18.35 -9.72 -1.86
N VAL A 395 -17.35 -8.91 -2.26
CA VAL A 395 -15.95 -9.06 -1.85
C VAL A 395 -15.79 -8.90 -0.33
N ALA A 396 -16.38 -7.85 0.27
CA ALA A 396 -16.29 -7.59 1.71
C ALA A 396 -16.96 -8.69 2.54
N VAL A 397 -18.17 -9.12 2.16
CA VAL A 397 -18.92 -10.18 2.85
C VAL A 397 -18.20 -11.53 2.75
N SER A 398 -17.69 -11.87 1.56
CA SER A 398 -16.92 -13.11 1.36
C SER A 398 -15.65 -13.12 2.23
N ALA A 399 -14.93 -11.98 2.29
CA ALA A 399 -13.76 -11.84 3.14
C ALA A 399 -14.10 -11.98 4.62
N ALA A 400 -15.21 -11.39 5.09
CA ALA A 400 -15.70 -11.53 6.47
C ALA A 400 -15.97 -12.99 6.82
N LEU A 401 -16.68 -13.72 5.94
CA LEU A 401 -17.01 -15.13 6.14
C LEU A 401 -15.75 -16.02 6.18
N ILE A 402 -14.81 -15.83 5.24
CA ILE A 402 -13.59 -16.62 5.21
C ILE A 402 -12.73 -16.37 6.46
N THR A 403 -12.59 -15.11 6.88
CA THR A 403 -11.79 -14.76 8.05
C THR A 403 -12.40 -15.27 9.34
N ILE A 404 -13.72 -15.21 9.54
CA ILE A 404 -14.36 -15.72 10.74
C ILE A 404 -14.31 -17.25 10.80
N CYS A 405 -14.55 -17.96 9.68
CA CYS A 405 -14.42 -19.41 9.60
C CYS A 405 -12.99 -19.89 9.88
N SER A 406 -11.99 -19.10 9.52
CA SER A 406 -10.57 -19.40 9.73
C SER A 406 -10.07 -19.04 11.14
N ALA A 407 -10.80 -18.22 11.88
CA ALA A 407 -10.37 -17.63 13.16
C ALA A 407 -10.05 -18.69 14.24
N SER A 408 -10.85 -19.78 14.32
CA SER A 408 -10.62 -20.86 15.28
C SER A 408 -9.34 -21.65 14.99
N ARG A 409 -9.06 -21.93 13.69
CA ARG A 409 -7.83 -22.61 13.25
C ARG A 409 -6.61 -21.74 13.51
N TRP A 410 -6.72 -20.44 13.24
CA TRP A 410 -5.70 -19.45 13.51
C TRP A 410 -5.37 -19.36 15.00
N LYS A 411 -6.38 -19.28 15.88
CA LYS A 411 -6.20 -19.25 17.34
C LYS A 411 -5.44 -20.48 17.83
N LYS A 412 -5.76 -21.69 17.31
CA LYS A 412 -5.01 -22.91 17.62
C LYS A 412 -3.55 -22.81 17.17
N PHE A 413 -3.28 -22.24 16.00
CA PHE A 413 -1.92 -22.06 15.49
C PHE A 413 -1.10 -21.07 16.35
N ILE A 414 -1.68 -19.96 16.76
CA ILE A 414 -0.99 -18.99 17.63
C ILE A 414 -0.59 -19.64 18.95
N ASN A 415 -1.51 -20.39 19.57
CA ASN A 415 -1.33 -20.99 20.88
C ASN A 415 -0.53 -22.31 20.84
N SER A 416 -0.21 -22.85 19.66
CA SER A 416 0.62 -24.06 19.55
C SER A 416 2.09 -23.72 19.73
N GLU A 417 2.78 -24.42 20.62
CA GLU A 417 4.24 -24.39 20.70
C GLU A 417 4.86 -24.89 19.38
N PRO A 418 6.02 -24.34 18.97
CA PRO A 418 6.76 -24.89 17.85
C PRO A 418 7.07 -26.36 18.15
N ARG A 419 6.51 -27.30 17.38
CA ARG A 419 6.92 -28.68 17.47
C ARG A 419 8.40 -28.74 17.08
N GLU A 420 9.25 -29.01 18.06
CA GLU A 420 10.63 -29.40 17.83
C GLU A 420 10.63 -30.66 16.95
N SER A 421 11.12 -30.54 15.73
CA SER A 421 11.40 -31.67 14.86
C SER A 421 12.47 -31.32 13.84
#